data_2d76efcfdb8c79501092ecbd17057878
#
_entry.id   2d76efcfdb8c79501092ecbd17057878
#
_cell.length_a   1.000
_cell.length_b   1.000
_cell.length_c   1.000
_cell.angle_alpha   90.00
_cell.angle_beta   90.00
_cell.angle_gamma   90.00
#
_symmetry.space_group_name_H-M   'P 1'
#
loop_
_entity.id
_entity.type
_entity.pdbx_description
1 polymer ?
#
loop_
_entity_poly.entity_id
_entity_poly.type
_entity_poly.pdbx_seq_one_letter_code
_entity_poly.pdbx_strand_id
1 'polypeptide(L)'
;MKTIDQSILNTLAEYDSATVQNAGILVRGYVNANDDYTDPSVREYISPGPKPAVGYAFTSTWTPLSGEQSDGYLRTDYFDAIAQANVPVIVVQQDVDKPTNRGAIIGDGMAFQMKALGAVGALVEGNARDIPGIEQAGLPLWATGRVPGHGPFNMIEHEVTVKVASLKINPGDILVCDADGATRVTVDEAADVAKMCAEVRAKERSLHKFFSVPDFTMDNWEEWKSKS
;
A
#
# COMPACT_ATOMS: atom_id res chain seq x y z
N MET A 1 -3.74 3.64 17.61
CA MET A 1 -2.83 3.99 16.48
C MET A 1 -2.31 5.42 16.65
N LYS A 2 -1.00 5.67 16.45
CA LYS A 2 -0.41 7.01 16.41
C LYS A 2 -0.75 7.65 15.07
N THR A 3 -1.21 8.90 15.08
CA THR A 3 -1.59 9.65 13.87
C THR A 3 -0.70 10.88 13.69
N ILE A 4 -0.59 11.36 12.46
CA ILE A 4 0.10 12.59 12.07
C ILE A 4 -0.88 13.61 11.52
N ASP A 5 -0.40 14.83 11.29
CA ASP A 5 -1.22 15.86 10.65
C ASP A 5 -1.70 15.41 9.26
N GLN A 6 -2.99 15.61 8.98
CA GLN A 6 -3.61 15.23 7.69
C GLN A 6 -2.92 15.88 6.48
N SER A 7 -2.34 17.06 6.66
CA SER A 7 -1.60 17.75 5.59
C SER A 7 -0.39 16.95 5.09
N ILE A 8 0.24 16.14 5.96
CA ILE A 8 1.37 15.28 5.59
C ILE A 8 0.88 14.14 4.68
N LEU A 9 -0.24 13.48 5.04
CA LEU A 9 -0.84 12.45 4.18
C LEU A 9 -1.27 13.03 2.83
N ASN A 10 -1.87 14.21 2.84
CA ASN A 10 -2.25 14.91 1.62
C ASN A 10 -1.03 15.24 0.74
N THR A 11 0.09 15.62 1.37
CA THR A 11 1.35 15.87 0.65
C THR A 11 1.89 14.58 0.03
N LEU A 12 1.93 13.47 0.77
CA LEU A 12 2.36 12.17 0.23
C LEU A 12 1.50 11.73 -0.96
N ALA A 13 0.19 12.00 -0.93
CA ALA A 13 -0.74 11.67 -2.02
C ALA A 13 -0.52 12.48 -3.32
N GLU A 14 0.35 13.47 -3.33
CA GLU A 14 0.75 14.20 -4.56
C GLU A 14 1.94 13.54 -5.28
N TYR A 15 2.53 12.47 -4.70
CA TYR A 15 3.71 11.80 -5.23
C TYR A 15 3.46 10.29 -5.37
N ASP A 16 3.94 9.71 -6.47
CA ASP A 16 3.92 8.26 -6.67
C ASP A 16 4.79 7.51 -5.64
N SER A 17 4.52 6.22 -5.50
CA SER A 17 5.20 5.34 -4.53
C SER A 17 6.71 5.33 -4.72
N ALA A 18 7.20 5.40 -5.95
CA ALA A 18 8.63 5.43 -6.27
C ALA A 18 9.30 6.74 -5.81
N THR A 19 8.65 7.90 -6.01
CA THR A 19 9.13 9.19 -5.48
C THR A 19 9.19 9.18 -3.94
N VAL A 20 8.16 8.62 -3.29
CA VAL A 20 8.12 8.49 -1.82
C VAL A 20 9.24 7.57 -1.34
N GLN A 21 9.50 6.45 -2.02
CA GLN A 21 10.57 5.54 -1.69
C GLN A 21 11.95 6.21 -1.85
N ASN A 22 12.19 6.95 -2.95
CA ASN A 22 13.41 7.74 -3.14
C ASN A 22 13.60 8.78 -2.02
N ALA A 23 12.53 9.46 -1.61
CA ALA A 23 12.56 10.40 -0.50
C ALA A 23 12.93 9.71 0.83
N GLY A 24 12.38 8.53 1.08
CA GLY A 24 12.72 7.71 2.25
C GLY A 24 14.20 7.32 2.29
N ILE A 25 14.81 6.97 1.15
CA ILE A 25 16.25 6.71 1.06
C ILE A 25 17.06 7.95 1.48
N LEU A 26 16.67 9.12 0.96
CA LEU A 26 17.41 10.35 1.26
C LEU A 26 17.29 10.74 2.75
N VAL A 27 16.15 10.50 3.36
CA VAL A 27 15.94 10.75 4.80
C VAL A 27 16.78 9.79 5.66
N ARG A 28 16.79 8.50 5.33
CA ARG A 28 17.49 7.47 6.12
C ARG A 28 18.95 7.28 5.74
N GLY A 29 19.32 7.56 4.49
CA GLY A 29 20.67 7.32 3.96
C GLY A 29 20.94 5.89 3.50
N TYR A 30 19.93 5.00 3.48
CA TYR A 30 20.07 3.60 3.02
C TYR A 30 18.75 3.05 2.49
N VAL A 31 18.82 1.93 1.75
CA VAL A 31 17.68 1.15 1.26
C VAL A 31 17.52 -0.10 2.11
N ASN A 32 16.29 -0.39 2.51
CA ASN A 32 15.92 -1.68 3.10
C ASN A 32 14.71 -2.27 2.35
N ALA A 33 14.96 -3.05 1.32
CA ALA A 33 13.93 -3.59 0.45
C ALA A 33 12.82 -4.37 1.17
N ASN A 34 13.12 -4.99 2.32
CA ASN A 34 12.12 -5.73 3.10
C ASN A 34 11.23 -4.85 3.98
N ASP A 35 11.63 -3.62 4.23
CA ASP A 35 10.92 -2.68 5.08
C ASP A 35 10.44 -1.42 4.33
N ASP A 36 10.85 -1.25 3.07
CA ASP A 36 10.57 -0.03 2.31
C ASP A 36 9.43 -0.21 1.31
N TYR A 37 9.39 -1.32 0.55
CA TYR A 37 8.43 -1.50 -0.55
C TYR A 37 8.13 -2.97 -0.84
N THR A 38 7.02 -3.21 -1.54
CA THR A 38 6.58 -4.55 -1.97
C THR A 38 7.43 -5.08 -3.13
N ASP A 39 7.64 -6.40 -3.17
CA ASP A 39 8.22 -7.07 -4.33
C ASP A 39 7.19 -7.24 -5.48
N PRO A 40 7.60 -7.67 -6.69
CA PRO A 40 6.72 -7.72 -7.85
C PRO A 40 5.67 -8.85 -7.81
N SER A 41 5.54 -9.59 -6.72
CA SER A 41 4.48 -10.59 -6.56
C SER A 41 3.10 -9.95 -6.36
N VAL A 42 3.04 -8.76 -5.75
CA VAL A 42 1.80 -7.99 -5.66
C VAL A 42 1.51 -7.26 -6.97
N ARG A 43 0.22 -7.17 -7.34
CA ARG A 43 -0.25 -6.51 -8.56
C ARG A 43 -1.44 -5.62 -8.26
N GLU A 44 -1.53 -4.49 -8.92
CA GLU A 44 -2.74 -3.67 -8.96
C GLU A 44 -3.81 -4.39 -9.77
N TYR A 45 -4.95 -4.66 -9.16
CA TYR A 45 -6.14 -5.19 -9.83
C TYR A 45 -7.21 -4.12 -10.05
N ILE A 46 -7.24 -3.12 -9.16
CA ILE A 46 -8.14 -1.98 -9.25
C ILE A 46 -7.36 -0.73 -8.87
N SER A 47 -7.27 0.20 -9.81
CA SER A 47 -6.49 1.42 -9.67
C SER A 47 -7.13 2.40 -8.69
N PRO A 48 -6.34 3.15 -7.91
CA PRO A 48 -6.83 4.29 -7.12
C PRO A 48 -7.18 5.51 -7.99
N GLY A 49 -6.85 5.47 -9.29
CA GLY A 49 -6.99 6.59 -10.21
C GLY A 49 -5.66 7.32 -10.44
N PRO A 50 -5.70 8.63 -10.71
CA PRO A 50 -4.49 9.39 -11.11
C PRO A 50 -3.52 9.70 -9.95
N LYS A 51 -3.95 9.51 -8.71
CA LYS A 51 -3.13 9.69 -7.51
C LYS A 51 -3.04 8.38 -6.76
N PRO A 52 -1.95 8.13 -6.01
CA PRO A 52 -1.83 6.95 -5.17
C PRO A 52 -2.90 6.94 -4.07
N ALA A 53 -3.28 5.75 -3.61
CA ALA A 53 -3.98 5.61 -2.35
C ALA A 53 -2.99 5.77 -1.20
N VAL A 54 -3.30 6.65 -0.25
CA VAL A 54 -2.47 6.90 0.94
C VAL A 54 -3.32 6.73 2.19
N GLY A 55 -2.85 5.91 3.12
CA GLY A 55 -3.55 5.67 4.38
C GLY A 55 -2.71 4.88 5.37
N TYR A 56 -3.25 4.78 6.59
CA TYR A 56 -2.64 3.98 7.64
C TYR A 56 -2.92 2.50 7.42
N ALA A 57 -1.92 1.65 7.62
CA ALA A 57 -2.06 0.21 7.54
C ALA A 57 -2.95 -0.32 8.66
N PHE A 58 -4.06 -0.95 8.30
CA PHE A 58 -4.94 -1.67 9.21
C PHE A 58 -4.80 -3.17 8.93
N THR A 59 -3.97 -3.82 9.71
CA THR A 59 -3.41 -5.14 9.41
C THR A 59 -4.22 -6.28 10.02
N SER A 60 -4.25 -7.43 9.31
CA SER A 60 -4.93 -8.64 9.77
C SER A 60 -4.39 -9.91 9.13
N THR A 61 -4.52 -11.04 9.82
CA THR A 61 -4.17 -12.38 9.32
C THR A 61 -5.41 -13.25 9.18
N TRP A 62 -5.44 -14.08 8.13
CA TRP A 62 -6.60 -14.86 7.74
C TRP A 62 -6.23 -16.29 7.33
N THR A 63 -7.15 -17.23 7.58
CA THR A 63 -7.14 -18.56 6.98
C THR A 63 -8.39 -18.72 6.09
N PRO A 64 -8.31 -18.38 4.78
CA PRO A 64 -9.47 -18.38 3.91
C PRO A 64 -10.11 -19.75 3.68
N LEU A 65 -9.34 -20.85 3.78
CA LEU A 65 -9.82 -22.21 3.53
C LEU A 65 -9.83 -23.10 4.75
N SER A 66 -8.88 -22.94 5.68
CA SER A 66 -8.69 -23.88 6.80
C SER A 66 -9.30 -23.37 8.10
N GLY A 67 -9.44 -24.31 9.05
CA GLY A 67 -10.00 -24.06 10.36
C GLY A 67 -11.52 -24.15 10.43
N GLU A 68 -12.05 -24.22 11.63
CA GLU A 68 -13.48 -24.10 11.89
C GLU A 68 -13.90 -22.65 11.73
N GLN A 69 -15.11 -22.40 11.26
CA GLN A 69 -15.64 -21.06 11.15
C GLN A 69 -15.60 -20.37 12.53
N SER A 70 -14.95 -19.23 12.61
CA SER A 70 -14.94 -18.43 13.83
C SER A 70 -16.36 -18.00 14.22
N ASP A 71 -16.59 -17.69 15.46
CA ASP A 71 -17.88 -17.20 15.98
C ASP A 71 -18.31 -15.83 15.42
N GLY A 72 -17.49 -15.25 14.58
CA GLY A 72 -17.72 -13.96 13.93
C GLY A 72 -17.42 -12.73 14.78
N TYR A 73 -17.17 -12.89 16.08
CA TYR A 73 -16.89 -11.76 16.97
C TYR A 73 -15.63 -11.00 16.56
N LEU A 74 -14.53 -11.69 16.33
CA LEU A 74 -13.26 -11.08 15.95
C LEU A 74 -13.39 -10.28 14.64
N ARG A 75 -14.18 -10.80 13.70
CA ARG A 75 -14.45 -10.11 12.42
C ARG A 75 -15.30 -8.85 12.62
N THR A 76 -16.28 -8.88 13.52
CA THR A 76 -17.08 -7.71 13.88
C THR A 76 -16.21 -6.65 14.54
N ASP A 77 -15.37 -7.04 15.51
CA ASP A 77 -14.43 -6.16 16.20
C ASP A 77 -13.46 -5.46 15.21
N TYR A 78 -12.96 -6.19 14.22
CA TYR A 78 -12.12 -5.65 13.14
C TYR A 78 -12.84 -4.54 12.34
N PHE A 79 -14.08 -4.77 11.92
CA PHE A 79 -14.83 -3.77 11.18
C PHE A 79 -15.23 -2.56 12.03
N ASP A 80 -15.56 -2.79 13.29
CA ASP A 80 -15.82 -1.71 14.24
C ASP A 80 -14.57 -0.85 14.48
N ALA A 81 -13.39 -1.48 14.56
CA ALA A 81 -12.12 -0.77 14.70
C ALA A 81 -11.77 0.07 13.47
N ILE A 82 -12.06 -0.42 12.24
CA ILE A 82 -11.94 0.38 11.01
C ILE A 82 -12.85 1.59 11.07
N ALA A 83 -14.13 1.40 11.44
CA ALA A 83 -15.11 2.48 11.55
C ALA A 83 -14.70 3.58 12.54
N GLN A 84 -14.02 3.19 13.62
CA GLN A 84 -13.59 4.09 14.69
C GLN A 84 -12.25 4.76 14.42
N ALA A 85 -11.50 4.35 13.38
CA ALA A 85 -10.18 4.88 13.10
C ALA A 85 -10.18 6.40 12.80
N ASN A 86 -11.26 6.92 12.19
CA ASN A 86 -11.44 8.34 11.84
C ASN A 86 -10.29 8.94 11.00
N VAL A 87 -9.56 8.09 10.28
CA VAL A 87 -8.45 8.43 9.37
C VAL A 87 -8.53 7.55 8.13
N PRO A 88 -7.93 7.95 7.00
CA PRO A 88 -7.86 7.06 5.83
C PRO A 88 -7.06 5.80 6.19
N VAL A 89 -7.65 4.63 5.97
CA VAL A 89 -6.99 3.35 6.21
C VAL A 89 -6.81 2.56 4.91
N ILE A 90 -5.69 1.90 4.76
CA ILE A 90 -5.48 0.83 3.81
C ILE A 90 -5.58 -0.48 4.59
N VAL A 91 -6.56 -1.30 4.28
CA VAL A 91 -6.70 -2.61 4.90
C VAL A 91 -5.62 -3.54 4.35
N VAL A 92 -4.86 -4.16 5.24
CA VAL A 92 -3.75 -5.05 4.89
C VAL A 92 -4.06 -6.45 5.40
N GLN A 93 -4.17 -7.40 4.48
CA GLN A 93 -4.58 -8.76 4.79
C GLN A 93 -3.50 -9.76 4.39
N GLN A 94 -3.14 -10.68 5.29
CA GLN A 94 -2.20 -11.76 5.01
C GLN A 94 -2.88 -13.12 5.14
N ASP A 95 -2.77 -13.96 4.08
CA ASP A 95 -3.11 -15.38 4.10
C ASP A 95 -2.05 -16.16 4.89
N VAL A 96 -2.49 -16.83 5.96
CA VAL A 96 -1.65 -17.70 6.79
C VAL A 96 -2.08 -19.16 6.74
N ASP A 97 -2.92 -19.56 5.78
CA ASP A 97 -3.25 -20.96 5.50
C ASP A 97 -2.01 -21.81 5.20
N LYS A 98 -2.15 -23.10 5.34
CA LYS A 98 -1.09 -24.07 5.00
C LYS A 98 -1.65 -25.14 4.06
N PRO A 99 -1.37 -25.05 2.74
CA PRO A 99 -0.57 -24.02 2.05
C PRO A 99 -1.35 -22.71 1.84
N THR A 100 -0.63 -21.61 1.73
CA THR A 100 -1.17 -20.28 1.38
C THR A 100 -1.65 -20.20 -0.08
N ASN A 101 -2.31 -19.12 -0.47
CA ASN A 101 -2.70 -18.79 -1.84
C ASN A 101 -3.66 -19.81 -2.51
N ARG A 102 -4.54 -20.46 -1.72
CA ARG A 102 -5.52 -21.44 -2.23
C ARG A 102 -6.95 -20.90 -2.23
N GLY A 103 -7.30 -20.02 -1.32
CA GLY A 103 -8.60 -19.38 -1.21
C GLY A 103 -8.53 -17.87 -1.32
N ALA A 104 -9.66 -17.22 -1.64
CA ALA A 104 -9.77 -15.79 -1.61
C ALA A 104 -9.96 -15.30 -0.16
N ILE A 105 -9.25 -14.23 0.21
CA ILE A 105 -9.41 -13.54 1.50
C ILE A 105 -10.45 -12.43 1.39
N ILE A 106 -10.52 -11.77 0.24
CA ILE A 106 -11.41 -10.63 -0.01
C ILE A 106 -12.29 -10.89 -1.23
N GLY A 107 -13.53 -10.48 -1.13
CA GLY A 107 -14.49 -10.41 -2.24
C GLY A 107 -15.29 -9.11 -2.17
N ASP A 108 -16.27 -8.96 -3.06
CA ASP A 108 -17.04 -7.73 -3.22
C ASP A 108 -17.81 -7.31 -1.96
N GLY A 109 -18.47 -8.25 -1.27
CA GLY A 109 -19.19 -7.93 -0.03
C GLY A 109 -18.32 -7.30 1.04
N MET A 110 -17.10 -7.82 1.22
CA MET A 110 -16.12 -7.22 2.15
C MET A 110 -15.63 -5.86 1.65
N ALA A 111 -15.40 -5.73 0.34
CA ALA A 111 -14.96 -4.47 -0.26
C ALA A 111 -15.99 -3.34 -0.09
N PHE A 112 -17.28 -3.63 -0.32
CA PHE A 112 -18.37 -2.67 -0.06
C PHE A 112 -18.39 -2.26 1.42
N GLN A 113 -18.26 -3.22 2.34
CA GLN A 113 -18.23 -2.95 3.77
C GLN A 113 -17.02 -2.09 4.15
N MET A 114 -15.80 -2.48 3.76
CA MET A 114 -14.57 -1.74 4.05
C MET A 114 -14.63 -0.31 3.48
N LYS A 115 -15.10 -0.16 2.24
CA LYS A 115 -15.27 1.15 1.62
C LYS A 115 -16.26 2.03 2.38
N ALA A 116 -17.40 1.48 2.78
CA ALA A 116 -18.41 2.20 3.58
C ALA A 116 -17.87 2.65 4.95
N LEU A 117 -16.92 1.90 5.51
CA LEU A 117 -16.25 2.22 6.78
C LEU A 117 -15.04 3.16 6.63
N GLY A 118 -14.75 3.65 5.42
CA GLY A 118 -13.72 4.64 5.19
C GLY A 118 -12.37 4.11 4.69
N ALA A 119 -12.28 2.81 4.33
CA ALA A 119 -11.06 2.29 3.71
C ALA A 119 -10.82 2.96 2.34
N VAL A 120 -9.58 3.35 2.08
CA VAL A 120 -9.12 3.98 0.84
C VAL A 120 -8.42 3.01 -0.11
N GLY A 121 -8.15 1.78 0.33
CA GLY A 121 -7.56 0.71 -0.47
C GLY A 121 -7.43 -0.59 0.32
N ALA A 122 -7.12 -1.68 -0.39
CA ALA A 122 -6.82 -2.99 0.16
C ALA A 122 -5.52 -3.54 -0.43
N LEU A 123 -4.58 -3.97 0.43
CA LEU A 123 -3.31 -4.59 0.09
C LEU A 123 -3.29 -6.02 0.65
N VAL A 124 -3.15 -7.03 -0.21
CA VAL A 124 -3.46 -8.43 0.13
C VAL A 124 -2.29 -9.37 -0.22
N GLU A 125 -1.69 -9.99 0.79
CA GLU A 125 -0.89 -11.19 0.63
C GLU A 125 -1.82 -12.39 0.58
N GLY A 126 -2.22 -12.78 -0.64
CA GLY A 126 -3.21 -13.82 -0.88
C GLY A 126 -4.05 -13.52 -2.11
N ASN A 127 -5.18 -14.19 -2.22
CA ASN A 127 -6.04 -14.07 -3.38
C ASN A 127 -7.26 -13.17 -3.10
N ALA A 128 -7.67 -12.43 -4.13
CA ALA A 128 -8.96 -11.79 -4.21
C ALA A 128 -9.91 -12.57 -5.14
N ARG A 129 -11.21 -12.32 -5.02
CA ARG A 129 -12.24 -12.77 -5.96
C ARG A 129 -13.22 -11.63 -6.25
N ASP A 130 -14.16 -11.85 -7.16
CA ASP A 130 -15.23 -10.89 -7.50
C ASP A 130 -14.68 -9.50 -7.92
N ILE A 131 -13.59 -9.49 -8.69
CA ILE A 131 -12.90 -8.24 -9.09
C ILE A 131 -13.85 -7.18 -9.65
N PRO A 132 -14.82 -7.51 -10.57
CA PRO A 132 -15.78 -6.51 -11.05
C PRO A 132 -16.67 -5.93 -9.94
N GLY A 133 -17.01 -6.72 -8.94
CA GLY A 133 -17.79 -6.26 -7.79
C GLY A 133 -16.99 -5.36 -6.85
N ILE A 134 -15.71 -5.68 -6.64
CA ILE A 134 -14.80 -4.82 -5.87
C ILE A 134 -14.58 -3.48 -6.58
N GLU A 135 -14.47 -3.48 -7.91
CA GLU A 135 -14.39 -2.26 -8.71
C GLU A 135 -15.67 -1.40 -8.56
N GLN A 136 -16.87 -2.02 -8.56
CA GLN A 136 -18.13 -1.34 -8.27
C GLN A 136 -18.18 -0.73 -6.87
N ALA A 137 -17.57 -1.38 -5.88
CA ALA A 137 -17.42 -0.81 -4.54
C ALA A 137 -16.51 0.41 -4.50
N GLY A 138 -15.69 0.64 -5.52
CA GLY A 138 -14.73 1.73 -5.61
C GLY A 138 -13.60 1.59 -4.59
N LEU A 139 -13.20 0.35 -4.28
CA LEU A 139 -12.08 0.06 -3.39
C LEU A 139 -10.85 -0.33 -4.23
N PRO A 140 -9.81 0.52 -4.30
CA PRO A 140 -8.53 0.15 -4.91
C PRO A 140 -7.98 -1.14 -4.32
N LEU A 141 -7.40 -2.01 -5.18
CA LEU A 141 -6.99 -3.34 -4.77
C LEU A 141 -5.63 -3.73 -5.33
N TRP A 142 -4.76 -4.14 -4.44
CA TRP A 142 -3.49 -4.82 -4.72
C TRP A 142 -3.50 -6.19 -4.07
N ALA A 143 -3.15 -7.24 -4.81
CA ALA A 143 -3.12 -8.61 -4.30
C ALA A 143 -2.01 -9.43 -4.97
N THR A 144 -1.57 -10.52 -4.32
CA THR A 144 -0.61 -11.44 -4.92
C THR A 144 -1.27 -12.44 -5.86
N GLY A 145 -2.61 -12.57 -5.84
CA GLY A 145 -3.33 -13.45 -6.73
C GLY A 145 -4.84 -13.22 -6.78
N ARG A 146 -5.51 -14.06 -7.58
CA ARG A 146 -6.97 -14.14 -7.65
C ARG A 146 -7.43 -15.55 -7.91
N VAL A 147 -8.52 -15.97 -7.26
CA VAL A 147 -9.16 -17.29 -7.44
C VAL A 147 -10.67 -17.13 -7.27
N PRO A 148 -11.50 -18.00 -7.86
CA PRO A 148 -12.96 -17.90 -7.72
C PRO A 148 -13.47 -18.45 -6.38
N GLY A 149 -12.69 -19.29 -5.70
CA GLY A 149 -13.11 -20.06 -4.52
C GLY A 149 -12.64 -19.48 -3.19
N HIS A 150 -13.40 -19.76 -2.15
CA HIS A 150 -13.06 -19.49 -0.75
C HIS A 150 -13.62 -20.59 0.15
N GLY A 151 -13.21 -20.61 1.41
CA GLY A 151 -13.79 -21.43 2.48
C GLY A 151 -14.47 -20.56 3.54
N PRO A 152 -14.25 -20.84 4.83
CA PRO A 152 -14.96 -20.16 5.92
C PRO A 152 -14.56 -18.70 6.16
N PHE A 153 -13.51 -18.17 5.54
CA PHE A 153 -13.02 -16.80 5.76
C PHE A 153 -12.72 -16.50 7.23
N ASN A 154 -11.92 -17.32 7.88
CA ASN A 154 -11.57 -17.09 9.26
C ASN A 154 -10.56 -15.97 9.40
N MET A 155 -10.87 -14.97 10.20
CA MET A 155 -9.90 -14.02 10.72
C MET A 155 -9.21 -14.65 11.93
N ILE A 156 -7.88 -14.54 11.99
CA ILE A 156 -7.07 -15.08 13.09
C ILE A 156 -6.71 -13.97 14.07
N GLU A 157 -6.23 -12.85 13.55
CA GLU A 157 -5.82 -11.68 14.36
C GLU A 157 -5.93 -10.41 13.54
N HIS A 158 -6.09 -9.28 14.19
CA HIS A 158 -5.92 -7.96 13.58
C HIS A 158 -5.02 -7.06 14.44
N GLU A 159 -4.57 -5.93 13.86
CA GLU A 159 -3.58 -5.02 14.46
C GLU A 159 -2.27 -5.72 14.85
N VAL A 160 -1.84 -6.65 14.03
CA VAL A 160 -0.59 -7.41 14.16
C VAL A 160 0.36 -7.11 13.00
N THR A 161 1.65 -7.32 13.20
CA THR A 161 2.62 -7.21 12.10
C THR A 161 2.36 -8.30 11.06
N VAL A 162 2.27 -7.88 9.80
CA VAL A 162 2.07 -8.77 8.65
C VAL A 162 3.19 -8.62 7.64
N LYS A 163 3.24 -9.54 6.67
CA LYS A 163 4.15 -9.48 5.54
C LYS A 163 3.36 -9.60 4.25
N VAL A 164 3.50 -8.62 3.35
CA VAL A 164 2.87 -8.62 2.03
C VAL A 164 3.93 -8.39 0.97
N ALA A 165 4.05 -9.30 -0.01
CA ALA A 165 5.02 -9.20 -1.10
C ALA A 165 6.40 -8.76 -0.57
N SER A 166 6.94 -9.53 0.36
CA SER A 166 8.20 -9.31 1.09
C SER A 166 8.24 -8.10 2.03
N LEU A 167 7.35 -7.13 1.90
CA LEU A 167 7.29 -5.94 2.76
C LEU A 167 6.72 -6.29 4.14
N LYS A 168 7.48 -5.99 5.18
CA LYS A 168 7.01 -6.04 6.57
C LYS A 168 6.21 -4.78 6.91
N ILE A 169 4.97 -4.95 7.35
CA ILE A 169 4.05 -3.85 7.66
C ILE A 169 3.57 -3.98 9.11
N ASN A 170 3.75 -2.94 9.88
CA ASN A 170 3.22 -2.85 11.24
C ASN A 170 1.87 -2.10 11.23
N PRO A 171 0.99 -2.37 12.21
CA PRO A 171 -0.22 -1.58 12.39
C PRO A 171 0.10 -0.09 12.52
N GLY A 172 -0.57 0.73 11.72
CA GLY A 172 -0.39 2.18 11.73
C GLY A 172 0.77 2.72 10.91
N ASP A 173 1.57 1.88 10.23
CA ASP A 173 2.48 2.35 9.19
C ASP A 173 1.69 3.08 8.10
N ILE A 174 2.29 4.07 7.44
CA ILE A 174 1.67 4.76 6.31
C ILE A 174 2.06 4.02 5.03
N LEU A 175 1.07 3.74 4.20
CA LEU A 175 1.26 3.12 2.90
C LEU A 175 0.91 4.10 1.78
N VAL A 176 1.73 4.11 0.74
CA VAL A 176 1.50 4.82 -0.52
C VAL A 176 1.45 3.77 -1.62
N CYS A 177 0.26 3.56 -2.20
CA CYS A 177 0.00 2.45 -3.12
C CYS A 177 -0.47 2.98 -4.49
N ASP A 178 0.17 2.51 -5.55
CA ASP A 178 -0.14 2.83 -6.94
C ASP A 178 0.18 1.65 -7.88
N ALA A 179 0.36 1.92 -9.18
CA ALA A 179 0.61 0.89 -10.18
C ALA A 179 1.92 0.09 -9.95
N ASP A 180 2.90 0.67 -9.26
CA ASP A 180 4.18 0.01 -8.97
C ASP A 180 4.11 -0.90 -7.72
N GLY A 181 3.04 -0.79 -6.92
CA GLY A 181 2.85 -1.54 -5.68
C GLY A 181 2.66 -0.63 -4.47
N ALA A 182 3.30 -0.96 -3.36
CA ALA A 182 3.19 -0.19 -2.12
C ALA A 182 4.56 0.19 -1.56
N THR A 183 4.72 1.45 -1.20
CA THR A 183 5.82 1.97 -0.39
C THR A 183 5.34 2.24 1.02
N ARG A 184 6.13 1.82 2.02
CA ARG A 184 5.87 2.03 3.43
C ARG A 184 6.67 3.22 3.96
N VAL A 185 6.00 4.03 4.77
CA VAL A 185 6.62 5.14 5.52
C VAL A 185 6.23 4.97 6.99
N THR A 186 7.19 5.07 7.89
CA THR A 186 6.86 5.06 9.32
C THR A 186 6.25 6.40 9.73
N VAL A 187 5.41 6.39 10.76
CA VAL A 187 4.77 7.62 11.28
C VAL A 187 5.83 8.64 11.73
N ASP A 188 6.97 8.16 12.26
CA ASP A 188 8.03 9.03 12.79
C ASP A 188 8.83 9.75 11.69
N GLU A 189 8.97 9.15 10.50
CA GLU A 189 9.71 9.77 9.38
C GLU A 189 8.81 10.48 8.36
N ALA A 190 7.48 10.33 8.48
CA ALA A 190 6.53 10.77 7.45
C ALA A 190 6.63 12.27 7.10
N ALA A 191 6.86 13.13 8.07
CA ALA A 191 6.98 14.57 7.82
C ALA A 191 8.24 14.90 7.01
N ASP A 192 9.36 14.26 7.33
CA ASP A 192 10.64 14.47 6.63
C ASP A 192 10.58 13.86 5.22
N VAL A 193 9.97 12.68 5.07
CA VAL A 193 9.76 12.04 3.76
C VAL A 193 8.87 12.90 2.88
N ALA A 194 7.74 13.40 3.39
CA ALA A 194 6.83 14.26 2.63
C ALA A 194 7.53 15.55 2.15
N LYS A 195 8.35 16.16 2.99
CA LYS A 195 9.16 17.32 2.62
C LYS A 195 10.19 16.97 1.53
N MET A 196 10.88 15.84 1.66
CA MET A 196 11.92 15.39 0.74
C MET A 196 11.36 15.03 -0.64
N CYS A 197 10.10 14.58 -0.75
CA CYS A 197 9.44 14.29 -2.03
C CYS A 197 9.49 15.47 -3.01
N ALA A 198 9.35 16.70 -2.52
CA ALA A 198 9.43 17.89 -3.36
C ALA A 198 10.82 18.08 -3.99
N GLU A 199 11.88 17.79 -3.22
CA GLU A 199 13.28 17.88 -3.67
C GLU A 199 13.57 16.79 -4.71
N VAL A 200 13.15 15.53 -4.44
CA VAL A 200 13.26 14.43 -5.41
C VAL A 200 12.60 14.80 -6.73
N ARG A 201 11.34 15.24 -6.69
CA ARG A 201 10.57 15.60 -7.89
C ARG A 201 11.17 16.82 -8.62
N ALA A 202 11.74 17.80 -7.91
CA ALA A 202 12.42 18.94 -8.54
C ALA A 202 13.67 18.50 -9.29
N LYS A 203 14.46 17.61 -8.69
CA LYS A 203 15.67 17.05 -9.33
C LYS A 203 15.32 16.21 -10.57
N GLU A 204 14.31 15.34 -10.48
CA GLU A 204 13.82 14.53 -11.60
C GLU A 204 13.33 15.41 -12.76
N ARG A 205 12.53 16.44 -12.49
CA ARG A 205 12.08 17.38 -13.52
C ARG A 205 13.24 18.10 -14.22
N SER A 206 14.28 18.47 -13.46
CA SER A 206 15.50 19.06 -14.04
C SER A 206 16.21 18.10 -14.99
N LEU A 207 16.35 16.83 -14.57
CA LEU A 207 16.91 15.77 -15.41
C LEU A 207 16.07 15.50 -16.66
N HIS A 208 14.74 15.37 -16.52
CA HIS A 208 13.84 15.11 -17.64
C HIS A 208 13.93 16.26 -18.65
N LYS A 209 13.92 17.52 -18.18
CA LYS A 209 14.09 18.69 -19.05
C LYS A 209 15.43 18.64 -19.80
N PHE A 210 16.50 18.29 -19.10
CA PHE A 210 17.82 18.18 -19.69
C PHE A 210 17.88 17.09 -20.78
N PHE A 211 17.34 15.89 -20.53
CA PHE A 211 17.31 14.80 -21.50
C PHE A 211 16.31 14.99 -22.66
N SER A 212 15.39 15.96 -22.54
CA SER A 212 14.38 16.25 -23.57
C SER A 212 14.84 17.25 -24.62
N VAL A 213 16.08 17.77 -24.54
CA VAL A 213 16.61 18.68 -25.56
C VAL A 213 16.97 17.93 -26.84
N PRO A 214 16.65 18.47 -28.05
CA PRO A 214 16.87 17.75 -29.32
C PRO A 214 18.34 17.46 -29.62
N ASP A 215 19.26 18.25 -29.10
CA ASP A 215 20.70 18.20 -29.31
C ASP A 215 21.46 17.60 -28.11
N PHE A 216 20.80 16.75 -27.33
CA PHE A 216 21.43 16.03 -26.21
C PHE A 216 22.64 15.21 -26.69
N THR A 217 23.76 15.35 -25.98
CA THR A 217 24.98 14.54 -26.14
C THR A 217 25.52 14.10 -24.78
N MET A 218 26.39 13.08 -24.79
CA MET A 218 27.05 12.64 -23.54
C MET A 218 28.02 13.69 -22.99
N ASP A 219 28.60 14.53 -23.84
CA ASP A 219 29.44 15.65 -23.38
C ASP A 219 28.60 16.67 -22.61
N ASN A 220 27.40 17.02 -23.10
CA ASN A 220 26.46 17.88 -22.40
C ASN A 220 26.06 17.29 -21.03
N TRP A 221 25.94 15.96 -20.95
CA TRP A 221 25.64 15.25 -19.70
C TRP A 221 26.78 15.40 -18.67
N GLU A 222 28.02 15.18 -19.07
CA GLU A 222 29.18 15.33 -18.19
C GLU A 222 29.32 16.77 -17.67
N GLU A 223 29.08 17.75 -18.54
CA GLU A 223 29.07 19.17 -18.16
C GLU A 223 27.96 19.46 -17.14
N TRP A 224 26.75 18.92 -17.35
CA TRP A 224 25.59 19.11 -16.44
C TRP A 224 25.88 18.50 -15.09
N LYS A 225 26.41 17.27 -15.01
CA LYS A 225 26.76 16.60 -13.74
C LYS A 225 27.79 17.40 -12.93
N SER A 226 28.71 18.07 -13.59
CA SER A 226 29.72 18.87 -12.90
C SER A 226 29.18 20.15 -12.25
N LYS A 227 27.95 20.57 -12.62
CA LYS A 227 27.29 21.79 -12.15
C LYS A 227 26.11 21.51 -11.19
N SER A 228 25.73 20.24 -11.02
CA SER A 228 24.60 19.77 -10.20
C SER A 228 25.08 19.19 -8.87
#